data_2bfaf977f850a786e35896d3a1b25f0c
#
_entry.id   2bfaf977f850a786e35896d3a1b25f0c
#
_cell.length_a   1.000
_cell.length_b   1.000
_cell.length_c   1.000
_cell.angle_alpha   90.00
_cell.angle_beta   90.00
_cell.angle_gamma   90.00
#
_symmetry.space_group_name_H-M   'P 1'
#
loop_
_entity.id
_entity.type
_entity.pdbx_description
1 polymer ?
#
loop_
_entity_poly.entity_id
_entity_poly.type
_entity_poly.pdbx_seq_one_letter_code
_entity_poly.pdbx_strand_id
1 'polypeptide(L)'
;FVFGFSKLDVMFGLKQPEAVRLPYARYAKPGVRLLKRTVTAIDPERRRVTTDDGVFDADYLTVALGAEYDFDATPGLSETNEFYSVPGAERLRHVLPTFKKGKAVVGVCGAPYKCPPAPSECVLMLHDYLVRQGVREACEIALVLPLGSPVPPSPETSRALISAFAERSIQFLRGRRVASVDNARNVAVLDDGAEMPFDLFLGVPKHRVPPVVLASGMSENGWIPVNPRTLETKYENVYAVGDGANTGTPKAGVFAEGAARAVASALVAKLRSQGDARLYDGFGTCYIEFGGGRIGKVEVDFFSGPAPTGNYYEPSVALRADKETFGSSRRARWFGL
;
A
#
# COMPACT_ATOMS: atom_id res chain seq x y z
N PHE A 1 -5.39 -13.37 3.76
CA PHE A 1 -4.83 -12.05 4.02
C PHE A 1 -3.29 -12.09 3.96
N VAL A 2 -2.66 -11.05 3.46
CA VAL A 2 -1.20 -10.85 3.47
C VAL A 2 -0.92 -9.41 3.88
N PHE A 3 -0.01 -9.21 4.83
CA PHE A 3 0.44 -7.85 5.16
C PHE A 3 1.20 -7.23 3.98
N GLY A 4 0.98 -5.95 3.71
CA GLY A 4 1.57 -5.25 2.56
C GLY A 4 3.09 -5.36 2.50
N PHE A 5 3.77 -5.16 3.63
CA PHE A 5 5.22 -5.24 3.75
C PHE A 5 5.80 -6.65 3.52
N SER A 6 5.02 -7.71 3.75
CA SER A 6 5.48 -9.08 3.53
C SER A 6 5.71 -9.43 2.05
N LYS A 7 5.17 -8.64 1.11
CA LYS A 7 5.41 -8.86 -0.32
C LYS A 7 6.86 -8.59 -0.70
N LEU A 8 7.50 -7.58 -0.14
CA LEU A 8 8.94 -7.35 -0.32
C LEU A 8 9.77 -8.51 0.27
N ASP A 9 9.38 -9.03 1.46
CA ASP A 9 10.06 -10.21 2.03
C ASP A 9 9.99 -11.41 1.08
N VAL A 10 8.84 -11.65 0.43
CA VAL A 10 8.66 -12.73 -0.56
C VAL A 10 9.48 -12.48 -1.81
N MET A 11 9.38 -11.28 -2.39
CA MET A 11 10.09 -10.90 -3.60
C MET A 11 11.61 -11.08 -3.50
N PHE A 12 12.19 -10.69 -2.36
CA PHE A 12 13.64 -10.81 -2.12
C PHE A 12 14.05 -12.16 -1.50
N GLY A 13 13.14 -13.13 -1.40
CA GLY A 13 13.41 -14.46 -0.89
C GLY A 13 13.67 -14.55 0.62
N LEU A 14 13.29 -13.51 1.38
CA LEU A 14 13.46 -13.48 2.84
C LEU A 14 12.41 -14.32 3.56
N LYS A 15 11.22 -14.49 2.95
CA LYS A 15 10.13 -15.35 3.43
C LYS A 15 9.54 -16.17 2.31
N GLN A 16 9.03 -17.34 2.66
CA GLN A 16 8.26 -18.17 1.74
C GLN A 16 6.84 -17.59 1.57
N PRO A 17 6.23 -17.70 0.37
CA PRO A 17 4.88 -17.19 0.12
C PRO A 17 3.83 -17.72 1.10
N GLU A 18 3.92 -19.00 1.45
CA GLU A 18 2.99 -19.68 2.36
C GLU A 18 3.08 -19.15 3.79
N ALA A 19 4.28 -18.77 4.23
CA ALA A 19 4.53 -18.25 5.58
C ALA A 19 3.89 -16.88 5.83
N VAL A 20 3.58 -16.12 4.76
CA VAL A 20 2.98 -14.77 4.85
C VAL A 20 1.47 -14.77 4.61
N ARG A 21 0.88 -15.90 4.21
CA ARG A 21 -0.56 -16.05 3.97
C ARG A 21 -1.29 -16.38 5.27
N LEU A 22 -2.28 -15.56 5.62
CA LEU A 22 -3.13 -15.73 6.80
C LEU A 22 -4.55 -16.11 6.35
N PRO A 23 -5.02 -17.35 6.60
CA PRO A 23 -6.33 -17.79 6.13
C PRO A 23 -7.46 -17.16 6.93
N TYR A 24 -8.46 -16.63 6.24
CA TYR A 24 -9.65 -16.01 6.85
C TYR A 24 -10.52 -17.00 7.65
N ALA A 25 -10.43 -18.29 7.38
CA ALA A 25 -11.16 -19.32 8.13
C ALA A 25 -10.90 -19.26 9.65
N ARG A 26 -9.73 -18.74 10.06
CA ARG A 26 -9.37 -18.51 11.48
C ARG A 26 -9.99 -17.24 12.07
N TYR A 27 -10.71 -16.47 11.28
CA TYR A 27 -11.32 -15.21 11.70
C TYR A 27 -12.75 -15.36 12.23
N ALA A 28 -13.27 -16.58 12.28
CA ALA A 28 -14.61 -16.86 12.79
C ALA A 28 -14.73 -16.43 14.26
N LYS A 29 -15.64 -15.50 14.53
CA LYS A 29 -15.98 -15.03 15.88
C LYS A 29 -17.48 -15.15 16.07
N PRO A 30 -17.96 -15.38 17.30
CA PRO A 30 -19.40 -15.39 17.58
C PRO A 30 -20.06 -14.10 17.06
N GLY A 31 -21.20 -14.26 16.35
CA GLY A 31 -21.93 -13.14 15.74
C GLY A 31 -21.38 -12.62 14.42
N VAL A 32 -20.21 -13.11 13.95
CA VAL A 32 -19.62 -12.73 12.67
C VAL A 32 -19.79 -13.86 11.65
N ARG A 33 -20.47 -13.58 10.53
CA ARG A 33 -20.56 -14.49 9.38
C ARG A 33 -19.57 -14.05 8.32
N LEU A 34 -18.56 -14.87 8.06
CA LEU A 34 -17.64 -14.66 6.95
C LEU A 34 -18.14 -15.42 5.72
N LEU A 35 -18.50 -14.69 4.67
CA LEU A 35 -18.92 -15.25 3.38
C LEU A 35 -17.81 -14.99 2.35
N LYS A 36 -17.24 -16.08 1.81
CA LYS A 36 -16.28 -15.97 0.70
C LYS A 36 -17.09 -15.92 -0.61
N ARG A 37 -17.41 -14.70 -1.05
CA ARG A 37 -18.23 -14.41 -2.23
C ARG A 37 -17.62 -13.29 -3.04
N THR A 38 -17.91 -13.26 -4.33
CA THR A 38 -17.59 -12.13 -5.20
C THR A 38 -18.71 -11.11 -5.17
N VAL A 39 -18.42 -9.88 -4.75
CA VAL A 39 -19.38 -8.78 -4.80
C VAL A 39 -19.52 -8.33 -6.26
N THR A 40 -20.75 -8.39 -6.78
CA THR A 40 -21.06 -8.05 -8.19
C THR A 40 -21.79 -6.72 -8.34
N ALA A 41 -22.48 -6.24 -7.28
CA ALA A 41 -23.08 -4.91 -7.25
C ALA A 41 -23.19 -4.37 -5.82
N ILE A 42 -23.18 -3.05 -5.69
CA ILE A 42 -23.44 -2.33 -4.43
C ILE A 42 -24.48 -1.26 -4.73
N ASP A 43 -25.61 -1.28 -4.02
CA ASP A 43 -26.60 -0.22 -3.98
C ASP A 43 -26.46 0.51 -2.62
N PRO A 44 -25.77 1.64 -2.58
CA PRO A 44 -25.52 2.33 -1.32
C PRO A 44 -26.77 2.98 -0.72
N GLU A 45 -27.76 3.37 -1.53
CA GLU A 45 -28.99 3.99 -1.03
C GLU A 45 -29.83 2.99 -0.24
N ARG A 46 -29.87 1.73 -0.71
CA ARG A 46 -30.57 0.64 -0.03
C ARG A 46 -29.71 -0.15 0.94
N ARG A 47 -28.40 0.17 1.02
CA ARG A 47 -27.41 -0.61 1.80
C ARG A 47 -27.42 -2.09 1.41
N ARG A 48 -27.54 -2.35 0.10
CA ARG A 48 -27.68 -3.68 -0.50
C ARG A 48 -26.38 -4.08 -1.20
N VAL A 49 -25.97 -5.32 -0.96
CA VAL A 49 -24.82 -5.93 -1.64
C VAL A 49 -25.29 -7.17 -2.38
N THR A 50 -25.04 -7.21 -3.70
CA THR A 50 -25.28 -8.41 -4.52
C THR A 50 -23.94 -9.13 -4.70
N THR A 51 -23.99 -10.44 -4.60
CA THR A 51 -22.84 -11.33 -4.79
C THR A 51 -23.16 -12.38 -5.85
N ASP A 52 -22.16 -13.19 -6.20
CA ASP A 52 -22.29 -14.37 -7.04
C ASP A 52 -23.24 -15.45 -6.45
N ASP A 53 -23.61 -15.34 -5.18
CA ASP A 53 -24.46 -16.32 -4.48
C ASP A 53 -25.40 -15.64 -3.46
N GLY A 54 -26.12 -14.61 -3.92
CA GLY A 54 -27.19 -14.00 -3.15
C GLY A 54 -27.10 -12.49 -2.98
N VAL A 55 -28.16 -11.95 -2.38
CA VAL A 55 -28.35 -10.53 -2.12
C VAL A 55 -28.45 -10.32 -0.61
N PHE A 56 -27.82 -9.29 -0.09
CA PHE A 56 -27.76 -8.97 1.33
C PHE A 56 -28.17 -7.52 1.56
N ASP A 57 -29.19 -7.32 2.38
CA ASP A 57 -29.59 -6.01 2.89
C ASP A 57 -29.11 -5.84 4.33
N ALA A 58 -28.81 -4.61 4.72
CA ALA A 58 -28.30 -4.29 6.05
C ALA A 58 -28.80 -2.93 6.57
N ASP A 59 -28.83 -2.76 7.88
CA ASP A 59 -29.09 -1.47 8.52
C ASP A 59 -27.92 -0.50 8.37
N TYR A 60 -26.72 -1.05 8.34
CA TYR A 60 -25.45 -0.31 8.14
C TYR A 60 -24.57 -1.04 7.12
N LEU A 61 -23.93 -0.29 6.24
CA LEU A 61 -22.99 -0.82 5.26
C LEU A 61 -21.62 -0.19 5.45
N THR A 62 -20.57 -1.02 5.56
CA THR A 62 -19.19 -0.55 5.55
C THR A 62 -18.46 -1.11 4.34
N VAL A 63 -18.05 -0.24 3.42
CA VAL A 63 -17.27 -0.63 2.23
C VAL A 63 -15.78 -0.60 2.56
N ALA A 64 -15.15 -1.78 2.55
CA ALA A 64 -13.74 -1.99 2.90
C ALA A 64 -12.99 -2.80 1.82
N LEU A 65 -13.36 -2.63 0.54
CA LEU A 65 -12.82 -3.40 -0.58
C LEU A 65 -11.40 -3.01 -1.00
N GLY A 66 -10.87 -1.92 -0.41
CA GLY A 66 -9.51 -1.46 -0.67
C GLY A 66 -9.35 -0.84 -2.05
N ALA A 67 -8.15 -0.99 -2.61
CA ALA A 67 -7.81 -0.47 -3.93
C ALA A 67 -7.20 -1.55 -4.82
N GLU A 68 -7.55 -1.54 -6.08
CA GLU A 68 -7.02 -2.37 -7.15
C GLU A 68 -5.98 -1.63 -7.99
N TYR A 69 -5.31 -2.36 -8.85
CA TYR A 69 -4.28 -1.88 -9.76
C TYR A 69 -4.87 -1.65 -11.15
N ASP A 70 -4.74 -0.43 -11.64
CA ASP A 70 -5.17 -0.03 -12.97
C ASP A 70 -3.98 -0.13 -13.94
N PHE A 71 -3.74 -1.33 -14.45
CA PHE A 71 -2.66 -1.59 -15.41
C PHE A 71 -2.89 -0.87 -16.74
N ASP A 72 -4.14 -0.74 -17.17
CA ASP A 72 -4.51 -0.12 -18.44
C ASP A 72 -4.24 1.39 -18.44
N ALA A 73 -4.19 2.02 -17.26
CA ALA A 73 -3.85 3.42 -17.13
C ALA A 73 -2.38 3.75 -17.48
N THR A 74 -1.54 2.73 -17.66
CA THR A 74 -0.13 2.88 -18.05
C THR A 74 0.18 1.88 -19.16
N PRO A 75 0.13 2.29 -20.43
CA PRO A 75 0.38 1.40 -21.58
C PRO A 75 1.69 0.63 -21.41
N GLY A 76 1.67 -0.67 -21.72
CA GLY A 76 2.82 -1.58 -21.65
C GLY A 76 3.15 -2.10 -20.24
N LEU A 77 2.52 -1.58 -19.18
CA LEU A 77 2.83 -1.98 -17.81
C LEU A 77 2.46 -3.44 -17.51
N SER A 78 1.35 -3.94 -18.06
CA SER A 78 0.86 -5.31 -17.85
C SER A 78 1.83 -6.39 -18.34
N GLU A 79 2.73 -6.05 -19.26
CA GLU A 79 3.75 -6.95 -19.82
C GLU A 79 5.06 -6.94 -19.01
N THR A 80 5.15 -6.10 -17.97
CA THR A 80 6.34 -5.94 -17.14
C THR A 80 6.19 -6.64 -15.78
N ASN A 81 7.12 -6.33 -14.86
CA ASN A 81 7.05 -6.80 -13.49
C ASN A 81 6.49 -5.71 -12.57
N GLU A 82 5.74 -6.14 -11.55
CA GLU A 82 5.26 -5.32 -10.47
C GLU A 82 5.40 -6.08 -9.13
N PHE A 83 5.47 -5.39 -8.01
CA PHE A 83 5.69 -5.98 -6.69
C PHE A 83 4.59 -5.65 -5.67
N TYR A 84 3.51 -5.04 -6.13
CA TYR A 84 2.38 -4.63 -5.29
C TYR A 84 1.35 -5.74 -5.10
N SER A 85 1.22 -6.67 -6.06
CA SER A 85 0.40 -7.86 -5.90
C SER A 85 1.19 -9.03 -5.29
N VAL A 86 0.48 -10.01 -4.70
CA VAL A 86 1.12 -11.25 -4.24
C VAL A 86 1.68 -12.04 -5.41
N PRO A 87 0.95 -12.26 -6.52
CA PRO A 87 1.49 -12.93 -7.71
C PRO A 87 2.70 -12.22 -8.30
N GLY A 88 2.71 -10.88 -8.34
CA GLY A 88 3.85 -10.10 -8.81
C GLY A 88 5.10 -10.30 -7.96
N ALA A 89 4.95 -10.25 -6.64
CA ALA A 89 6.05 -10.51 -5.70
C ALA A 89 6.58 -11.96 -5.79
N GLU A 90 5.69 -12.93 -5.96
CA GLU A 90 6.07 -14.34 -6.16
C GLU A 90 6.81 -14.53 -7.49
N ARG A 91 6.37 -13.91 -8.58
CA ARG A 91 7.06 -13.95 -9.89
C ARG A 91 8.46 -13.33 -9.79
N LEU A 92 8.57 -12.17 -9.13
CA LEU A 92 9.85 -11.48 -8.99
C LEU A 92 10.89 -12.29 -8.21
N ARG A 93 10.48 -13.15 -7.30
CA ARG A 93 11.37 -14.10 -6.63
C ARG A 93 12.14 -14.99 -7.62
N HIS A 94 11.55 -15.27 -8.79
CA HIS A 94 12.19 -16.07 -9.85
C HIS A 94 12.88 -15.19 -10.91
N VAL A 95 12.45 -13.95 -11.10
CA VAL A 95 13.04 -13.00 -12.05
C VAL A 95 14.33 -12.40 -11.49
N LEU A 96 14.35 -11.95 -10.24
CA LEU A 96 15.51 -11.29 -9.64
C LEU A 96 16.81 -12.10 -9.73
N PRO A 97 16.83 -13.43 -9.56
CA PRO A 97 18.04 -14.23 -9.72
C PRO A 97 18.63 -14.21 -11.14
N THR A 98 17.86 -13.86 -12.17
CA THR A 98 18.32 -13.78 -13.56
C THR A 98 18.94 -12.43 -13.91
N PHE A 99 18.64 -11.39 -13.13
CA PHE A 99 19.20 -10.04 -13.34
C PHE A 99 20.63 -9.96 -12.76
N LYS A 100 21.62 -9.92 -13.64
CA LYS A 100 23.05 -9.95 -13.28
C LYS A 100 23.83 -8.69 -13.66
N LYS A 101 23.29 -7.85 -14.54
CA LYS A 101 23.91 -6.60 -15.00
C LYS A 101 22.86 -5.70 -15.64
N GLY A 102 23.21 -4.43 -15.80
CA GLY A 102 22.39 -3.44 -16.48
C GLY A 102 21.57 -2.59 -15.52
N LYS A 103 20.51 -1.96 -16.00
CA LYS A 103 19.74 -0.95 -15.27
C LYS A 103 18.41 -1.50 -14.75
N ALA A 104 18.23 -1.46 -13.44
CA ALA A 104 16.95 -1.73 -12.78
C ALA A 104 16.23 -0.40 -12.51
N VAL A 105 14.98 -0.28 -12.95
CA VAL A 105 14.13 0.89 -12.74
C VAL A 105 12.93 0.50 -11.87
N VAL A 106 12.79 1.12 -10.71
CA VAL A 106 11.55 1.10 -9.91
C VAL A 106 10.74 2.33 -10.32
N GLY A 107 9.62 2.11 -10.99
CA GLY A 107 8.82 3.15 -11.61
C GLY A 107 7.41 3.28 -11.03
N VAL A 108 7.08 4.44 -10.43
CA VAL A 108 5.71 4.71 -9.96
C VAL A 108 4.92 5.36 -11.09
N CYS A 109 3.77 4.74 -11.44
CA CYS A 109 2.94 5.15 -12.58
C CYS A 109 1.80 6.11 -12.21
N GLY A 110 1.54 6.32 -10.92
CA GLY A 110 0.50 7.25 -10.47
C GLY A 110 0.42 7.38 -8.96
N ALA A 111 -0.24 8.45 -8.51
CA ALA A 111 -0.52 8.72 -7.10
C ALA A 111 -2.00 9.08 -6.92
N PRO A 112 -2.61 8.82 -5.74
CA PRO A 112 -2.02 8.09 -4.61
C PRO A 112 -1.90 6.59 -4.88
N TYR A 113 -0.96 5.92 -4.21
CA TYR A 113 -0.73 4.49 -4.27
C TYR A 113 -0.57 3.91 -2.85
N LYS A 114 -0.73 2.60 -2.68
CA LYS A 114 -0.61 1.91 -1.38
C LYS A 114 0.83 1.93 -0.88
N CYS A 115 0.99 2.07 0.46
CA CYS A 115 2.30 2.02 1.12
C CYS A 115 3.33 2.96 0.48
N PRO A 116 3.20 4.29 0.64
CA PRO A 116 4.07 5.27 -0.02
C PRO A 116 5.57 5.03 0.13
N PRO A 117 6.11 4.50 1.25
CA PRO A 117 7.55 4.19 1.35
C PRO A 117 8.01 2.97 0.52
N ALA A 118 7.10 2.07 0.11
CA ALA A 118 7.47 0.79 -0.51
C ALA A 118 8.38 0.89 -1.76
N PRO A 119 8.25 1.89 -2.67
CA PRO A 119 9.21 2.05 -3.75
C PRO A 119 10.62 2.37 -3.27
N SER A 120 10.74 3.18 -2.20
CA SER A 120 12.04 3.49 -1.55
C SER A 120 12.64 2.27 -0.87
N GLU A 121 11.81 1.50 -0.16
CA GLU A 121 12.23 0.22 0.43
C GLU A 121 12.70 -0.76 -0.66
N CYS A 122 11.97 -0.84 -1.77
CA CYS A 122 12.30 -1.73 -2.89
C CYS A 122 13.69 -1.46 -3.45
N VAL A 123 14.08 -0.22 -3.72
CA VAL A 123 15.42 0.08 -4.27
C VAL A 123 16.54 -0.17 -3.26
N LEU A 124 16.32 0.09 -1.97
CA LEU A 124 17.29 -0.19 -0.91
C LEU A 124 17.47 -1.70 -0.68
N MET A 125 16.39 -2.45 -0.66
CA MET A 125 16.43 -3.91 -0.56
C MET A 125 17.01 -4.56 -1.83
N LEU A 126 16.74 -3.99 -3.02
CA LEU A 126 17.33 -4.44 -4.27
C LEU A 126 18.84 -4.24 -4.28
N HIS A 127 19.34 -3.08 -3.81
CA HIS A 127 20.76 -2.87 -3.62
C HIS A 127 21.38 -3.98 -2.77
N ASP A 128 20.82 -4.26 -1.60
CA ASP A 128 21.33 -5.31 -0.71
C ASP A 128 21.27 -6.70 -1.34
N TYR A 129 20.20 -6.96 -2.10
CA TYR A 129 20.06 -8.21 -2.84
C TYR A 129 21.20 -8.37 -3.85
N LEU A 130 21.49 -7.36 -4.66
CA LEU A 130 22.54 -7.40 -5.67
C LEU A 130 23.94 -7.48 -5.04
N VAL A 131 24.18 -6.84 -3.89
CA VAL A 131 25.41 -7.01 -3.10
C VAL A 131 25.59 -8.47 -2.67
N ARG A 132 24.53 -9.08 -2.08
CA ARG A 132 24.58 -10.50 -1.68
C ARG A 132 24.79 -11.46 -2.86
N GLN A 133 24.32 -11.07 -4.07
CA GLN A 133 24.57 -11.84 -5.29
C GLN A 133 25.97 -11.61 -5.90
N GLY A 134 26.75 -10.64 -5.39
CA GLY A 134 28.06 -10.29 -5.92
C GLY A 134 28.02 -9.58 -7.27
N VAL A 135 26.91 -8.98 -7.65
CA VAL A 135 26.70 -8.36 -8.98
C VAL A 135 26.38 -6.85 -8.92
N ARG A 136 26.40 -6.24 -7.72
CA ARG A 136 25.99 -4.83 -7.52
C ARG A 136 26.75 -3.87 -8.42
N GLU A 137 28.05 -4.05 -8.63
CA GLU A 137 28.91 -3.17 -9.43
C GLU A 137 28.58 -3.20 -10.93
N ALA A 138 27.96 -4.27 -11.41
CA ALA A 138 27.51 -4.39 -12.80
C ALA A 138 26.07 -3.86 -13.02
N CYS A 139 25.43 -3.36 -11.95
CA CYS A 139 24.02 -2.95 -11.97
C CYS A 139 23.86 -1.48 -11.60
N GLU A 140 23.01 -0.76 -12.35
CA GLU A 140 22.49 0.55 -11.99
C GLU A 140 21.08 0.39 -11.36
N ILE A 141 20.74 1.26 -10.42
CA ILE A 141 19.40 1.29 -9.81
C ILE A 141 18.85 2.69 -9.92
N ALA A 142 17.60 2.82 -10.37
CA ALA A 142 16.88 4.08 -10.43
C ALA A 142 15.50 3.98 -9.78
N LEU A 143 15.08 5.05 -9.11
CA LEU A 143 13.73 5.24 -8.55
C LEU A 143 13.08 6.45 -9.22
N VAL A 144 11.92 6.23 -9.83
CA VAL A 144 11.04 7.28 -10.37
C VAL A 144 9.84 7.43 -9.45
N LEU A 145 9.66 8.61 -8.85
CA LEU A 145 8.63 8.86 -7.85
C LEU A 145 7.86 10.16 -8.17
N PRO A 146 6.51 10.15 -8.23
CA PRO A 146 5.72 11.33 -8.55
C PRO A 146 5.69 12.37 -7.41
N LEU A 147 6.07 11.97 -6.20
CA LEU A 147 6.14 12.86 -5.05
C LEU A 147 7.43 13.68 -5.07
N GLY A 148 7.39 14.90 -4.53
CA GLY A 148 8.57 15.77 -4.40
C GLY A 148 9.60 15.26 -3.38
N SER A 149 9.18 14.38 -2.48
CA SER A 149 10.03 13.71 -1.48
C SER A 149 9.46 12.33 -1.14
N PRO A 150 10.30 11.38 -0.65
CA PRO A 150 9.86 10.01 -0.34
C PRO A 150 8.77 9.92 0.73
N VAL A 151 8.81 10.77 1.75
CA VAL A 151 7.85 10.81 2.87
C VAL A 151 7.47 12.27 3.15
N PRO A 152 6.54 12.87 2.39
CA PRO A 152 6.21 14.29 2.50
C PRO A 152 5.88 14.79 3.93
N PRO A 153 5.13 14.03 4.78
CA PRO A 153 4.84 14.46 6.16
C PRO A 153 6.06 14.51 7.09
N SER A 154 7.18 13.89 6.70
CA SER A 154 8.41 13.85 7.50
C SER A 154 9.63 14.25 6.65
N PRO A 155 10.01 15.53 6.65
CA PRO A 155 11.21 15.99 5.94
C PRO A 155 12.49 15.28 6.38
N GLU A 156 12.59 14.92 7.66
CA GLU A 156 13.75 14.21 8.22
C GLU A 156 13.85 12.79 7.69
N THR A 157 12.76 12.04 7.67
CA THR A 157 12.71 10.71 7.05
C THR A 157 13.05 10.79 5.56
N SER A 158 12.54 11.81 4.88
CA SER A 158 12.84 12.03 3.46
C SER A 158 14.32 12.31 3.21
N ARG A 159 14.95 13.15 4.03
CA ARG A 159 16.40 13.41 3.95
C ARG A 159 17.21 12.14 4.19
N ALA A 160 16.86 11.36 5.21
CA ALA A 160 17.53 10.10 5.51
C ALA A 160 17.45 9.08 4.36
N LEU A 161 16.27 8.96 3.71
CA LEU A 161 16.11 8.09 2.53
C LEU A 161 16.93 8.59 1.34
N ILE A 162 16.92 9.89 1.06
CA ILE A 162 17.70 10.49 -0.05
C ILE A 162 19.20 10.30 0.19
N SER A 163 19.68 10.45 1.44
CA SER A 163 21.08 10.15 1.80
C SER A 163 21.40 8.68 1.56
N ALA A 164 20.52 7.78 1.99
CA ALA A 164 20.68 6.33 1.79
C ALA A 164 20.70 5.94 0.30
N PHE A 165 19.96 6.64 -0.56
CA PHE A 165 20.03 6.46 -2.02
C PHE A 165 21.39 6.91 -2.56
N ALA A 166 21.84 8.11 -2.18
CA ALA A 166 23.13 8.66 -2.64
C ALA A 166 24.31 7.77 -2.21
N GLU A 167 24.35 7.32 -0.96
CA GLU A 167 25.37 6.41 -0.42
C GLU A 167 25.48 5.09 -1.21
N ARG A 168 24.40 4.67 -1.87
CA ARG A 168 24.30 3.41 -2.63
C ARG A 168 24.30 3.61 -4.14
N SER A 169 24.60 4.81 -4.61
CA SER A 169 24.54 5.16 -6.04
C SER A 169 23.21 4.76 -6.68
N ILE A 170 22.10 5.06 -5.98
CA ILE A 170 20.74 4.88 -6.50
C ILE A 170 20.29 6.22 -7.07
N GLN A 171 19.98 6.26 -8.37
CA GLN A 171 19.46 7.44 -9.05
C GLN A 171 18.02 7.72 -8.56
N PHE A 172 17.73 8.93 -8.09
CA PHE A 172 16.40 9.32 -7.63
C PHE A 172 15.80 10.42 -8.50
N LEU A 173 14.73 10.13 -9.22
CA LEU A 173 13.95 11.06 -10.04
C LEU A 173 12.66 11.40 -9.32
N ARG A 174 12.64 12.53 -8.65
CA ARG A 174 11.46 13.04 -7.90
C ARG A 174 10.56 13.90 -8.78
N GLY A 175 9.26 13.93 -8.44
CA GLY A 175 8.29 14.73 -9.16
C GLY A 175 8.02 14.24 -10.57
N ARG A 176 8.31 12.98 -10.86
CA ARG A 176 8.15 12.30 -12.14
C ARG A 176 7.41 10.99 -11.97
N ARG A 177 6.60 10.62 -12.92
CA ARG A 177 5.94 9.31 -12.98
C ARG A 177 6.22 8.63 -14.32
N VAL A 178 6.12 7.33 -14.33
CA VAL A 178 6.14 6.56 -15.58
C VAL A 178 4.76 6.69 -16.24
N ALA A 179 4.73 7.21 -17.45
CA ALA A 179 3.52 7.39 -18.26
C ALA A 179 3.20 6.18 -19.12
N SER A 180 4.24 5.49 -19.64
CA SER A 180 4.12 4.25 -20.42
C SER A 180 5.41 3.45 -20.40
N VAL A 181 5.35 2.19 -20.81
CA VAL A 181 6.51 1.30 -20.98
C VAL A 181 6.51 0.75 -22.39
N ASP A 182 7.59 0.99 -23.13
CA ASP A 182 7.85 0.39 -24.43
C ASP A 182 8.67 -0.90 -24.22
N ASN A 183 7.99 -2.02 -24.20
CA ASN A 183 8.61 -3.32 -23.96
C ASN A 183 9.47 -3.81 -25.12
N ALA A 184 9.20 -3.36 -26.35
CA ALA A 184 10.01 -3.72 -27.52
C ALA A 184 11.39 -3.06 -27.47
N ARG A 185 11.47 -1.84 -26.91
CA ARG A 185 12.71 -1.07 -26.76
C ARG A 185 13.31 -1.17 -25.36
N ASN A 186 12.61 -1.78 -24.41
CA ASN A 186 12.94 -1.77 -22.96
C ASN A 186 13.13 -0.34 -22.42
N VAL A 187 12.15 0.52 -22.65
CA VAL A 187 12.20 1.93 -22.27
C VAL A 187 10.96 2.30 -21.46
N ALA A 188 11.16 2.90 -20.29
CA ALA A 188 10.11 3.59 -19.54
C ALA A 188 10.05 5.05 -20.01
N VAL A 189 8.87 5.51 -20.44
CA VAL A 189 8.63 6.89 -20.84
C VAL A 189 8.02 7.64 -19.66
N LEU A 190 8.65 8.74 -19.27
CA LEU A 190 8.20 9.58 -18.16
C LEU A 190 7.12 10.58 -18.63
N ASP A 191 6.44 11.22 -17.70
CA ASP A 191 5.35 12.17 -17.97
C ASP A 191 5.80 13.49 -18.59
N ASP A 192 7.11 13.75 -18.67
CA ASP A 192 7.70 14.88 -19.42
C ASP A 192 8.26 14.44 -20.79
N GLY A 193 8.04 13.19 -21.20
CA GLY A 193 8.55 12.62 -22.44
C GLY A 193 9.99 12.10 -22.38
N ALA A 194 10.68 12.23 -21.24
CA ALA A 194 12.02 11.67 -21.10
C ALA A 194 11.96 10.13 -21.15
N GLU A 195 12.94 9.53 -21.83
CA GLU A 195 13.08 8.10 -21.95
C GLU A 195 14.11 7.54 -20.98
N MET A 196 13.78 6.44 -20.32
CA MET A 196 14.66 5.75 -19.38
C MET A 196 14.79 4.27 -19.81
N PRO A 197 15.91 3.89 -20.44
CA PRO A 197 16.19 2.50 -20.74
C PRO A 197 16.31 1.65 -19.47
N PHE A 198 15.89 0.38 -19.55
CA PHE A 198 16.00 -0.58 -18.45
C PHE A 198 16.32 -1.99 -18.96
N ASP A 199 16.95 -2.80 -18.12
CA ASP A 199 17.09 -4.24 -18.27
C ASP A 199 16.14 -4.99 -17.30
N LEU A 200 15.73 -4.32 -16.20
CA LEU A 200 14.72 -4.79 -15.27
C LEU A 200 13.79 -3.63 -14.89
N PHE A 201 12.49 -3.78 -15.15
CA PHE A 201 11.49 -2.81 -14.71
C PHE A 201 10.63 -3.39 -13.58
N LEU A 202 10.43 -2.60 -12.52
CA LEU A 202 9.63 -2.92 -11.35
C LEU A 202 8.57 -1.84 -11.18
N GLY A 203 7.36 -2.10 -11.67
CA GLY A 203 6.29 -1.12 -11.73
C GLY A 203 5.51 -0.98 -10.42
N VAL A 204 5.06 0.24 -10.15
CA VAL A 204 3.99 0.51 -9.18
C VAL A 204 2.80 1.03 -9.98
N PRO A 205 1.78 0.19 -10.23
CA PRO A 205 0.63 0.56 -11.05
C PRO A 205 -0.14 1.75 -10.47
N LYS A 206 -0.89 2.45 -11.29
CA LYS A 206 -1.91 3.37 -10.79
C LYS A 206 -2.95 2.59 -9.98
N HIS A 207 -3.45 3.22 -8.91
CA HIS A 207 -4.43 2.60 -8.02
C HIS A 207 -5.79 3.29 -8.16
N ARG A 208 -6.86 2.54 -7.98
CA ARG A 208 -8.23 3.03 -7.88
C ARG A 208 -9.08 2.05 -7.06
N VAL A 209 -10.30 2.43 -6.71
CA VAL A 209 -11.24 1.47 -6.12
C VAL A 209 -11.60 0.37 -7.13
N PRO A 210 -12.04 -0.81 -6.65
CA PRO A 210 -12.49 -1.90 -7.53
C PRO A 210 -13.63 -1.48 -8.47
N PRO A 211 -13.75 -2.10 -9.66
CA PRO A 211 -14.77 -1.80 -10.66
C PRO A 211 -16.21 -1.80 -10.11
N VAL A 212 -16.52 -2.71 -9.18
CA VAL A 212 -17.84 -2.78 -8.53
C VAL A 212 -18.15 -1.52 -7.72
N VAL A 213 -17.14 -0.89 -7.12
CA VAL A 213 -17.29 0.39 -6.41
C VAL A 213 -17.43 1.56 -7.39
N LEU A 214 -16.68 1.53 -8.51
CA LEU A 214 -16.87 2.52 -9.58
C LEU A 214 -18.29 2.48 -10.12
N ALA A 215 -18.80 1.28 -10.40
CA ALA A 215 -20.16 1.06 -10.93
C ALA A 215 -21.26 1.44 -9.96
N SER A 216 -21.02 1.44 -8.65
CA SER A 216 -22.03 1.79 -7.62
C SER A 216 -22.33 3.30 -7.53
N GLY A 217 -21.57 4.16 -8.19
CA GLY A 217 -21.68 5.62 -8.06
C GLY A 217 -21.16 6.21 -6.74
N MET A 218 -20.52 5.40 -5.90
CA MET A 218 -19.94 5.84 -4.62
C MET A 218 -18.62 6.59 -4.78
N SER A 219 -17.93 6.43 -5.90
CA SER A 219 -16.57 6.95 -6.08
C SER A 219 -16.54 8.25 -6.87
N GLU A 220 -15.59 9.11 -6.52
CA GLU A 220 -15.20 10.32 -7.24
C GLU A 220 -13.68 10.28 -7.47
N ASN A 221 -13.23 10.55 -8.69
CA ASN A 221 -11.80 10.51 -9.05
C ASN A 221 -11.09 9.19 -8.66
N GLY A 222 -11.81 8.06 -8.69
CA GLY A 222 -11.26 6.74 -8.39
C GLY A 222 -11.24 6.36 -6.90
N TRP A 223 -11.86 7.14 -6.00
CA TRP A 223 -11.89 6.92 -4.55
C TRP A 223 -13.27 7.23 -3.97
N ILE A 224 -13.62 6.62 -2.82
CA ILE A 224 -14.88 6.91 -2.14
C ILE A 224 -14.71 8.15 -1.26
N PRO A 225 -15.40 9.28 -1.53
CA PRO A 225 -15.43 10.42 -0.64
C PRO A 225 -16.04 10.04 0.72
N VAL A 226 -15.39 10.47 1.80
CA VAL A 226 -15.88 10.29 3.17
C VAL A 226 -15.61 11.52 4.00
N ASN A 227 -16.38 11.69 5.07
CA ASN A 227 -15.97 12.60 6.12
C ASN A 227 -14.65 12.08 6.74
N PRO A 228 -13.56 12.85 6.77
CA PRO A 228 -12.25 12.34 7.18
C PRO A 228 -12.18 11.90 8.65
N ARG A 229 -13.12 12.33 9.50
CA ARG A 229 -13.12 12.03 10.94
C ARG A 229 -14.15 10.95 11.32
N THR A 230 -15.30 10.91 10.64
CA THR A 230 -16.38 9.94 10.94
C THR A 230 -16.42 8.77 9.96
N LEU A 231 -15.74 8.87 8.81
CA LEU A 231 -15.72 7.88 7.71
C LEU A 231 -17.10 7.66 7.05
N GLU A 232 -18.08 8.52 7.34
CA GLU A 232 -19.39 8.50 6.71
C GLU A 232 -19.29 8.95 5.24
N THR A 233 -20.00 8.25 4.37
CA THR A 233 -20.20 8.66 2.98
C THR A 233 -21.41 9.62 2.86
N LYS A 234 -21.71 10.07 1.66
CA LYS A 234 -22.94 10.86 1.41
C LYS A 234 -24.24 10.05 1.56
N TYR A 235 -24.16 8.73 1.65
CA TYR A 235 -25.30 7.84 1.79
C TYR A 235 -25.54 7.55 3.28
N GLU A 236 -26.80 7.58 3.69
CA GLU A 236 -27.19 7.36 5.08
C GLU A 236 -26.81 5.95 5.56
N ASN A 237 -26.14 5.88 6.73
CA ASN A 237 -25.66 4.63 7.34
C ASN A 237 -24.66 3.83 6.47
N VAL A 238 -23.99 4.51 5.54
CA VAL A 238 -22.94 3.90 4.70
C VAL A 238 -21.59 4.55 5.01
N TYR A 239 -20.61 3.71 5.36
CA TYR A 239 -19.24 4.07 5.69
C TYR A 239 -18.27 3.50 4.65
N ALA A 240 -17.11 4.13 4.49
CA ALA A 240 -16.01 3.53 3.75
C ALA A 240 -14.71 3.66 4.54
N VAL A 241 -13.89 2.59 4.53
CA VAL A 241 -12.62 2.52 5.28
C VAL A 241 -11.50 1.89 4.43
N GLY A 242 -10.28 2.11 4.85
CA GLY A 242 -9.09 1.57 4.20
C GLY A 242 -8.73 2.27 2.92
N ASP A 243 -7.97 1.57 2.05
CA ASP A 243 -7.35 2.19 0.87
C ASP A 243 -8.35 2.72 -0.16
N GLY A 244 -9.59 2.21 -0.16
CA GLY A 244 -10.67 2.70 -1.05
C GLY A 244 -11.26 4.04 -0.64
N ALA A 245 -11.16 4.41 0.64
CA ALA A 245 -11.72 5.66 1.17
C ALA A 245 -10.77 6.86 0.95
N ASN A 246 -11.32 8.01 0.60
CA ASN A 246 -10.59 9.27 0.49
C ASN A 246 -10.63 10.03 1.81
N THR A 247 -9.80 9.61 2.75
CA THR A 247 -9.71 10.17 4.10
C THR A 247 -8.73 11.33 4.24
N GLY A 248 -7.93 11.61 3.18
CA GLY A 248 -6.80 12.54 3.27
C GLY A 248 -5.52 11.94 3.88
N THR A 249 -5.58 10.70 4.37
CA THR A 249 -4.39 9.97 4.87
C THR A 249 -3.81 9.03 3.82
N PRO A 250 -2.54 8.61 3.97
CA PRO A 250 -1.93 7.65 3.05
C PRO A 250 -2.68 6.30 3.01
N LYS A 251 -2.62 5.65 1.88
CA LYS A 251 -3.21 4.33 1.69
C LYS A 251 -2.28 3.25 2.25
N ALA A 252 -2.44 2.96 3.55
CA ALA A 252 -1.64 1.98 4.26
C ALA A 252 -2.45 1.30 5.38
N GLY A 253 -2.07 0.06 5.71
CA GLY A 253 -2.81 -0.78 6.64
C GLY A 253 -3.02 -0.19 8.03
N VAL A 254 -2.07 0.62 8.53
CA VAL A 254 -2.20 1.30 9.84
C VAL A 254 -3.33 2.32 9.84
N PHE A 255 -3.51 3.06 8.74
CA PHE A 255 -4.60 4.02 8.59
C PHE A 255 -5.94 3.32 8.37
N ALA A 256 -5.95 2.22 7.60
CA ALA A 256 -7.13 1.38 7.44
C ALA A 256 -7.61 0.80 8.77
N GLU A 257 -6.70 0.35 9.64
CA GLU A 257 -7.01 -0.14 10.98
C GLU A 257 -7.60 0.97 11.87
N GLY A 258 -7.00 2.17 11.87
CA GLY A 258 -7.48 3.33 12.61
C GLY A 258 -8.90 3.73 12.18
N ALA A 259 -9.12 3.83 10.87
CA ALA A 259 -10.43 4.12 10.27
C ALA A 259 -11.49 3.07 10.65
N ALA A 260 -11.16 1.78 10.55
CA ALA A 260 -12.08 0.70 10.93
C ALA A 260 -12.46 0.74 12.42
N ARG A 261 -11.53 1.10 13.30
CA ARG A 261 -11.81 1.28 14.74
C ARG A 261 -12.75 2.45 15.01
N ALA A 262 -12.61 3.55 14.28
CA ALA A 262 -13.50 4.70 14.41
C ALA A 262 -14.94 4.33 13.98
N VAL A 263 -15.10 3.67 12.83
CA VAL A 263 -16.42 3.20 12.37
C VAL A 263 -17.03 2.19 13.34
N ALA A 264 -16.24 1.22 13.82
CA ALA A 264 -16.74 0.24 14.80
C ALA A 264 -17.21 0.92 16.08
N SER A 265 -16.48 1.94 16.60
CA SER A 265 -16.89 2.73 17.75
C SER A 265 -18.19 3.49 17.49
N ALA A 266 -18.32 4.12 16.31
CA ALA A 266 -19.53 4.86 15.92
C ALA A 266 -20.74 3.93 15.81
N LEU A 267 -20.61 2.75 15.22
CA LEU A 267 -21.68 1.76 15.11
C LEU A 267 -22.12 1.23 16.48
N VAL A 268 -21.16 0.95 17.37
CA VAL A 268 -21.47 0.50 18.75
C VAL A 268 -22.22 1.59 19.53
N ALA A 269 -21.79 2.85 19.42
CA ALA A 269 -22.46 3.97 20.08
C ALA A 269 -23.90 4.15 19.55
N LYS A 270 -24.11 4.11 18.21
CA LYS A 270 -25.43 4.18 17.56
C LYS A 270 -26.34 3.02 17.99
N LEU A 271 -25.85 1.78 17.96
CA LEU A 271 -26.66 0.58 18.29
C LEU A 271 -27.01 0.48 19.76
N ARG A 272 -26.17 1.01 20.65
CA ARG A 272 -26.42 0.99 22.09
C ARG A 272 -27.11 2.25 22.60
N SER A 273 -27.25 3.27 21.77
CA SER A 273 -27.73 4.60 22.14
C SER A 273 -26.95 5.17 23.36
N GLN A 274 -25.67 4.84 23.48
CA GLN A 274 -24.83 5.19 24.62
C GLN A 274 -23.37 5.42 24.21
N GLY A 275 -22.73 6.40 24.87
CA GLY A 275 -21.31 6.70 24.71
C GLY A 275 -21.00 7.59 23.50
N ASP A 276 -19.80 8.17 23.51
CA ASP A 276 -19.28 8.97 22.42
C ASP A 276 -18.57 8.11 21.38
N ALA A 277 -18.84 8.39 20.11
CA ALA A 277 -18.11 7.74 19.02
C ALA A 277 -16.67 8.24 18.97
N ARG A 278 -15.71 7.33 18.90
CA ARG A 278 -14.32 7.67 18.63
C ARG A 278 -14.20 8.22 17.20
N LEU A 279 -13.65 9.44 17.07
CA LEU A 279 -13.30 9.97 15.77
C LEU A 279 -11.98 9.35 15.26
N TYR A 280 -11.86 9.25 13.96
CA TYR A 280 -10.61 8.84 13.32
C TYR A 280 -9.54 9.92 13.53
N ASP A 281 -8.40 9.55 14.10
CA ASP A 281 -7.34 10.46 14.51
C ASP A 281 -6.31 10.76 13.39
N GLY A 282 -6.28 9.96 12.34
CA GLY A 282 -5.31 10.12 11.25
C GLY A 282 -3.86 9.80 11.67
N PHE A 283 -3.67 9.16 12.82
CA PHE A 283 -2.35 8.77 13.31
C PHE A 283 -1.92 7.42 12.76
N GLY A 284 -0.62 7.27 12.44
CA GLY A 284 -0.06 6.02 11.98
C GLY A 284 1.44 5.89 12.20
N THR A 285 1.88 4.67 12.51
CA THR A 285 3.30 4.31 12.60
C THR A 285 3.68 3.46 11.39
N CYS A 286 4.72 3.86 10.67
CA CYS A 286 5.28 3.11 9.56
C CYS A 286 6.73 2.72 9.86
N TYR A 287 7.09 1.48 9.50
CA TYR A 287 8.46 0.97 9.52
C TYR A 287 8.97 0.86 8.09
N ILE A 288 10.18 1.34 7.83
CA ILE A 288 10.76 1.49 6.51
C ILE A 288 12.08 0.72 6.45
N GLU A 289 12.25 -0.15 5.47
CA GLU A 289 13.51 -0.85 5.21
C GLU A 289 14.55 0.11 4.62
N PHE A 290 15.67 0.28 5.32
CA PHE A 290 16.79 1.10 4.89
C PHE A 290 17.96 0.29 4.29
N GLY A 291 17.78 -1.04 4.18
CA GLY A 291 18.86 -1.94 3.81
C GLY A 291 19.87 -2.20 4.94
N GLY A 292 20.78 -3.16 4.75
CA GLY A 292 21.75 -3.56 5.78
C GLY A 292 21.10 -4.09 7.06
N GLY A 293 19.85 -4.54 7.00
CA GLY A 293 19.09 -4.96 8.17
C GLY A 293 18.61 -3.82 9.06
N ARG A 294 18.78 -2.57 8.66
CA ARG A 294 18.33 -1.40 9.42
C ARG A 294 16.89 -1.04 9.06
N ILE A 295 16.10 -0.77 10.07
CA ILE A 295 14.71 -0.33 9.96
C ILE A 295 14.62 1.11 10.46
N GLY A 296 14.06 2.00 9.64
CA GLY A 296 13.61 3.32 10.08
C GLY A 296 12.18 3.25 10.58
N LYS A 297 11.80 4.17 11.48
CA LYS A 297 10.43 4.32 11.96
C LYS A 297 10.00 5.76 11.76
N VAL A 298 8.76 5.95 11.33
CA VAL A 298 8.12 7.26 11.29
C VAL A 298 6.74 7.17 11.89
N GLU A 299 6.40 8.10 12.78
CA GLU A 299 5.06 8.29 13.31
C GLU A 299 4.49 9.55 12.68
N VAL A 300 3.36 9.42 11.99
CA VAL A 300 2.74 10.50 11.24
C VAL A 300 1.37 10.82 11.80
N ASP A 301 1.05 12.11 11.85
CA ASP A 301 -0.22 12.65 12.31
C ASP A 301 -0.78 13.59 11.24
N PHE A 302 -1.99 13.31 10.78
CA PHE A 302 -2.62 14.04 9.70
C PHE A 302 -3.64 15.06 10.17
N PHE A 303 -4.11 14.98 11.43
CA PHE A 303 -5.28 15.74 11.84
C PHE A 303 -5.13 16.57 13.14
N SER A 304 -4.02 16.46 13.85
CA SER A 304 -3.83 17.24 15.09
C SER A 304 -3.31 18.65 14.86
N GLY A 305 -2.84 18.96 13.65
CA GLY A 305 -2.29 20.27 13.30
C GLY A 305 -2.83 20.81 11.98
N PRO A 306 -2.41 22.03 11.58
CA PRO A 306 -2.80 22.65 10.33
C PRO A 306 -2.22 21.95 9.09
N ALA A 307 -1.18 21.16 9.27
CA ALA A 307 -0.53 20.35 8.24
C ALA A 307 -0.09 19.01 8.85
N PRO A 308 0.03 17.95 8.03
CA PRO A 308 0.57 16.67 8.49
C PRO A 308 2.00 16.80 9.02
N THR A 309 2.28 16.10 10.12
CA THR A 309 3.59 16.03 10.77
C THR A 309 4.10 14.59 10.83
N GLY A 310 5.42 14.42 10.95
CA GLY A 310 6.02 13.10 11.10
C GLY A 310 7.25 13.13 12.02
N ASN A 311 7.20 12.33 13.06
CA ASN A 311 8.33 12.10 13.97
C ASN A 311 9.25 11.03 13.36
N TYR A 312 10.50 11.39 13.11
CA TYR A 312 11.52 10.51 12.57
C TYR A 312 12.27 9.77 13.67
N TYR A 313 12.50 8.50 13.45
CA TYR A 313 13.38 7.65 14.26
C TYR A 313 14.48 7.08 13.38
N GLU A 314 15.72 7.31 13.78
CA GLU A 314 16.90 6.95 12.99
C GLU A 314 16.95 5.44 12.69
N PRO A 315 17.29 5.05 11.45
CA PRO A 315 17.36 3.65 11.06
C PRO A 315 18.37 2.86 11.88
N SER A 316 17.89 1.79 12.52
CA SER A 316 18.73 0.91 13.34
C SER A 316 18.34 -0.56 13.19
N VAL A 317 19.25 -1.45 13.56
CA VAL A 317 18.96 -2.90 13.66
C VAL A 317 18.00 -3.19 14.81
N ALA A 318 18.03 -2.39 15.88
CA ALA A 318 17.16 -2.54 17.04
C ALA A 318 15.66 -2.40 16.69
N LEU A 319 15.31 -1.49 15.76
CA LEU A 319 13.94 -1.30 15.30
C LEU A 319 13.36 -2.50 14.51
N ARG A 320 14.17 -3.52 14.20
CA ARG A 320 13.68 -4.77 13.63
C ARG A 320 12.71 -5.49 14.57
N ALA A 321 13.05 -5.56 15.86
CA ALA A 321 12.18 -6.16 16.87
C ALA A 321 10.83 -5.43 16.99
N ASP A 322 10.84 -4.10 16.90
CA ASP A 322 9.62 -3.28 16.89
C ASP A 322 8.74 -3.59 15.65
N LYS A 323 9.35 -3.68 14.47
CA LYS A 323 8.64 -4.04 13.22
C LYS A 323 8.06 -5.47 13.31
N GLU A 324 8.79 -6.42 13.88
CA GLU A 324 8.32 -7.78 14.11
C GLU A 324 7.14 -7.80 15.09
N THR A 325 7.24 -7.06 16.19
CA THR A 325 6.17 -6.91 17.18
C THR A 325 4.94 -6.23 16.57
N PHE A 326 5.13 -5.23 15.70
CA PHE A 326 4.04 -4.60 14.96
C PHE A 326 3.26 -5.62 14.11
N GLY A 327 3.95 -6.53 13.44
CA GLY A 327 3.34 -7.59 12.64
C GLY A 327 2.69 -8.69 13.49
N SER A 328 3.41 -9.23 14.48
CA SER A 328 2.96 -10.35 15.31
C SER A 328 1.77 -9.97 16.21
N SER A 329 1.76 -8.76 16.80
CA SER A 329 0.65 -8.29 17.61
C SER A 329 -0.67 -8.21 16.83
N ARG A 330 -0.61 -7.88 15.53
CA ARG A 330 -1.78 -7.86 14.66
C ARG A 330 -2.21 -9.26 14.23
N ARG A 331 -1.25 -10.16 13.99
CA ARG A 331 -1.56 -11.58 13.74
C ARG A 331 -2.28 -12.19 14.93
N ALA A 332 -1.77 -11.97 16.14
CA ALA A 332 -2.41 -12.45 17.36
C ALA A 332 -3.81 -11.87 17.54
N ARG A 333 -3.98 -10.54 17.40
CA ARG A 333 -5.26 -9.86 17.61
C ARG A 333 -6.30 -10.19 16.56
N TRP A 334 -5.91 -10.29 15.28
CA TRP A 334 -6.88 -10.47 14.19
C TRP A 334 -7.11 -11.93 13.85
N PHE A 335 -6.11 -12.78 13.97
CA PHE A 335 -6.17 -14.18 13.53
C PHE A 335 -5.96 -15.20 14.66
N GLY A 336 -5.63 -14.76 15.87
CA GLY A 336 -5.35 -15.64 17.01
C GLY A 336 -4.06 -16.46 16.83
N LEU A 337 -3.04 -15.89 16.15
CA LEU A 337 -1.79 -16.59 15.76
C LEU A 337 -0.57 -16.02 16.49
#